data_bb4683b7e9bcd494a295c306bda55d33
#
_entry.id   bb4683b7e9bcd494a295c306bda55d33
#
_cell.length_a   1.000
_cell.length_b   1.000
_cell.length_c   1.000
_cell.angle_alpha   90.00
_cell.angle_beta   90.00
_cell.angle_gamma   90.00
#
_symmetry.space_group_name_H-M   'P 1'
#
loop_
_entity.id
_entity.type
_entity.pdbx_description
1 polymer ?
#
loop_
_entity_poly.entity_id
_entity_poly.type
_entity_poly.pdbx_seq_one_letter_code
_entity_poly.pdbx_strand_id
1 'polypeptide(L)'
;PILQRELGERFEAPAAFDKLIADGRKGKKVEKGFYRYGAAVKKGRKEVDTSVYALLGIQPSGRLSSEQISNRCMVQMLNEAVRCLEEGIIASARDGDIGAIFGIGFPPFLGGPFRYIDSLGITALVADLRRYEQQFGARFTPCNMLLSMAEEGRSFY
;
A
#
# COMPACT_ATOMS: atom_id res chain seq x y z
N PRO A 1 11.32 -6.19 -10.08
CA PRO A 1 11.58 -7.04 -11.26
C PRO A 1 10.76 -8.33 -11.28
N ILE A 2 10.80 -9.20 -10.22
CA ILE A 2 10.05 -10.48 -10.25
C ILE A 2 8.54 -10.22 -10.25
N LEU A 3 8.04 -9.45 -9.29
CA LEU A 3 6.60 -9.16 -9.18
C LEU A 3 6.08 -8.44 -10.43
N GLN A 4 6.82 -7.48 -10.96
CA GLN A 4 6.45 -6.79 -12.19
C GLN A 4 6.38 -7.74 -13.40
N ARG A 5 7.32 -8.68 -13.51
CA ARG A 5 7.32 -9.67 -14.59
C ARG A 5 6.11 -10.61 -14.51
N GLU A 6 5.75 -11.06 -13.30
CA GLU A 6 4.67 -12.06 -13.10
C GLU A 6 3.28 -11.41 -13.00
N LEU A 7 3.19 -10.20 -12.43
CA LEU A 7 1.92 -9.55 -12.09
C LEU A 7 1.66 -8.24 -12.86
N GLY A 8 2.56 -7.88 -13.80
CA GLY A 8 2.39 -6.76 -14.70
C GLY A 8 2.72 -5.38 -14.13
N GLU A 9 2.34 -4.35 -14.88
CA GLU A 9 2.72 -2.94 -14.62
C GLU A 9 2.24 -2.40 -13.28
N ARG A 10 1.16 -2.93 -12.71
CA ARG A 10 0.67 -2.51 -11.38
C ARG A 10 1.71 -2.73 -10.26
N PHE A 11 2.68 -3.63 -10.48
CA PHE A 11 3.79 -3.91 -9.57
C PHE A 11 5.11 -3.26 -10.01
N GLU A 12 5.07 -2.30 -10.92
CA GLU A 12 6.24 -1.52 -11.28
C GLU A 12 6.78 -0.76 -10.06
N ALA A 13 8.04 -1.02 -9.74
CA ALA A 13 8.69 -0.34 -8.62
C ALA A 13 9.04 1.10 -9.02
N PRO A 14 8.81 2.10 -8.13
CA PRO A 14 9.28 3.46 -8.39
C PRO A 14 10.79 3.50 -8.65
N ALA A 15 11.23 4.29 -9.65
CA ALA A 15 12.65 4.47 -9.99
C ALA A 15 13.52 4.95 -8.81
N ALA A 16 12.90 5.51 -7.77
CA ALA A 16 13.55 5.86 -6.52
C ALA A 16 14.21 4.65 -5.84
N PHE A 17 13.68 3.43 -6.00
CA PHE A 17 14.28 2.23 -5.41
C PHE A 17 15.65 1.89 -6.00
N ASP A 18 15.83 2.09 -7.31
CA ASP A 18 17.12 1.82 -7.95
C ASP A 18 18.19 2.76 -7.43
N LYS A 19 17.85 4.05 -7.24
CA LYS A 19 18.74 5.04 -6.63
C LYS A 19 19.11 4.67 -5.20
N LEU A 20 18.14 4.23 -4.39
CA LEU A 20 18.37 3.81 -3.01
C LEU A 20 19.25 2.57 -2.92
N ILE A 21 19.04 1.60 -3.81
CA ILE A 21 19.85 0.37 -3.88
C ILE A 21 21.28 0.71 -4.31
N ALA A 22 21.45 1.54 -5.33
CA ALA A 22 22.76 1.98 -5.82
C ALA A 22 23.56 2.74 -4.75
N ASP A 23 22.88 3.56 -3.90
CA ASP A 23 23.49 4.24 -2.76
C ASP A 23 23.66 3.34 -1.51
N GLY A 24 23.39 2.04 -1.64
CA GLY A 24 23.58 1.06 -0.57
C GLY A 24 22.60 1.19 0.60
N ARG A 25 21.47 1.87 0.45
CA ARG A 25 20.46 2.11 1.49
C ARG A 25 19.58 0.89 1.75
N LYS A 26 20.17 -0.14 2.38
CA LYS A 26 19.48 -1.41 2.70
C LYS A 26 18.86 -1.44 4.12
N GLY A 27 18.80 -0.31 4.80
CA GLY A 27 18.20 -0.18 6.12
C GLY A 27 19.14 -0.59 7.26
N LYS A 28 18.58 -1.21 8.31
CA LYS A 28 19.33 -1.53 9.56
C LYS A 28 20.59 -2.34 9.35
N LYS A 29 20.62 -3.23 8.37
CA LYS A 29 21.78 -4.12 8.12
C LYS A 29 23.07 -3.37 7.75
N VAL A 30 22.92 -2.17 7.17
CA VAL A 30 24.03 -1.32 6.72
C VAL A 30 23.98 0.05 7.39
N GLU A 31 23.16 0.18 8.43
CA GLU A 31 22.93 1.39 9.22
C GLU A 31 22.49 2.62 8.42
N LYS A 32 22.11 2.43 7.15
CA LYS A 32 21.74 3.46 6.18
C LYS A 32 20.45 3.12 5.44
N GLY A 33 19.44 3.98 5.52
CA GLY A 33 18.13 3.83 4.87
C GLY A 33 17.44 5.18 4.68
N PHE A 34 16.12 5.23 4.83
CA PHE A 34 15.38 6.48 5.01
C PHE A 34 15.64 7.12 6.38
N TYR A 35 16.05 6.30 7.32
CA TYR A 35 16.42 6.71 8.66
C TYR A 35 17.88 6.35 8.90
N ARG A 36 18.49 7.06 9.85
CA ARG A 36 19.79 6.71 10.42
C ARG A 36 19.60 5.60 11.45
N TYR A 37 20.58 4.71 11.51
CA TYR A 37 20.62 3.59 12.43
C TYR A 37 21.99 3.54 13.12
N GLY A 38 22.16 2.64 14.10
CA GLY A 38 23.42 2.43 14.78
C GLY A 38 23.59 3.22 16.07
N ALA A 39 24.82 3.22 16.60
CA ALA A 39 25.14 3.79 17.92
C ALA A 39 24.99 5.30 18.00
N ALA A 40 25.06 6.00 16.87
CA ALA A 40 24.91 7.46 16.81
C ALA A 40 23.47 7.95 17.04
N VAL A 41 22.49 7.05 16.98
CA VAL A 41 21.07 7.37 17.14
C VAL A 41 20.62 6.98 18.54
N LYS A 42 20.04 7.92 19.30
CA LYS A 42 19.49 7.63 20.63
C LYS A 42 18.50 6.46 20.56
N LYS A 43 18.69 5.46 21.44
CA LYS A 43 17.85 4.27 21.52
C LYS A 43 16.37 4.65 21.57
N GLY A 44 15.57 4.11 20.62
CA GLY A 44 14.13 4.38 20.52
C GLY A 44 13.73 5.61 19.69
N ARG A 45 14.65 6.45 19.22
CA ARG A 45 14.35 7.55 18.29
C ARG A 45 14.55 7.10 16.84
N LYS A 46 13.61 7.51 15.99
CA LYS A 46 13.77 7.45 14.52
C LYS A 46 14.27 8.82 14.05
N GLU A 47 15.46 8.87 13.48
CA GLU A 47 16.03 10.08 12.90
C GLU A 47 16.05 9.96 11.39
N VAL A 48 15.39 10.88 10.70
CA VAL A 48 15.34 10.88 9.22
C VAL A 48 16.72 11.23 8.68
N ASP A 49 17.21 10.42 7.73
CA ASP A 49 18.42 10.76 6.99
C ASP A 49 18.07 11.70 5.83
N THR A 50 18.25 13.01 6.07
CA THR A 50 17.90 14.05 5.11
C THR A 50 18.69 13.98 3.79
N SER A 51 19.82 13.27 3.76
CA SER A 51 20.59 13.07 2.53
C SER A 51 19.81 12.28 1.45
N VAL A 52 18.75 11.55 1.86
CA VAL A 52 17.86 10.87 0.92
C VAL A 52 17.14 11.82 -0.02
N TYR A 53 16.84 13.03 0.42
CA TYR A 53 16.16 14.02 -0.42
C TYR A 53 17.04 14.48 -1.58
N ALA A 54 18.31 14.77 -1.31
CA ALA A 54 19.28 15.12 -2.36
C ALA A 54 19.49 13.95 -3.34
N LEU A 55 19.61 12.72 -2.83
CA LEU A 55 19.75 11.51 -3.66
C LEU A 55 18.57 11.32 -4.63
N LEU A 56 17.36 11.55 -4.15
CA LEU A 56 16.15 11.40 -4.95
C LEU A 56 15.85 12.63 -5.81
N GLY A 57 16.55 13.75 -5.61
CA GLY A 57 16.30 15.01 -6.32
C GLY A 57 14.97 15.66 -5.93
N ILE A 58 14.53 15.46 -4.68
CA ILE A 58 13.27 16.00 -4.17
C ILE A 58 13.51 17.05 -3.09
N GLN A 59 12.63 18.04 -3.04
CA GLN A 59 12.54 18.96 -1.91
C GLN A 59 11.42 18.47 -0.98
N PRO A 60 11.66 18.36 0.33
CA PRO A 60 10.65 17.93 1.28
C PRO A 60 9.58 19.03 1.44
N SER A 61 8.63 19.06 0.51
CA SER A 61 7.51 20.01 0.51
C SER A 61 6.18 19.34 0.89
N GLY A 62 6.19 18.02 1.05
CA GLY A 62 5.00 17.23 1.31
C GLY A 62 4.33 17.58 2.63
N ARG A 63 3.05 17.92 2.54
CA ARG A 63 2.20 18.27 3.67
C ARG A 63 1.05 17.28 3.83
N LEU A 64 1.33 16.01 3.54
CA LEU A 64 0.34 14.96 3.76
C LEU A 64 0.21 14.71 5.26
N SER A 65 -1.01 14.68 5.76
CA SER A 65 -1.28 14.23 7.12
C SER A 65 -0.99 12.73 7.25
N SER A 66 -0.74 12.27 8.48
CA SER A 66 -0.59 10.83 8.75
C SER A 66 -1.81 10.03 8.28
N GLU A 67 -2.99 10.60 8.42
CA GLU A 67 -4.24 10.00 7.95
C GLU A 67 -4.27 9.85 6.43
N GLN A 68 -3.90 10.90 5.68
CA GLN A 68 -3.81 10.84 4.21
C GLN A 68 -2.81 9.79 3.74
N ILE A 69 -1.67 9.67 4.42
CA ILE A 69 -0.66 8.65 4.11
C ILE A 69 -1.22 7.25 4.37
N SER A 70 -1.81 7.03 5.56
CA SER A 70 -2.40 5.74 5.92
C SER A 70 -3.51 5.33 4.97
N ASN A 71 -4.40 6.26 4.63
CA ASN A 71 -5.52 5.99 3.73
C ASN A 71 -5.03 5.62 2.32
N ARG A 72 -4.04 6.32 1.78
CA ARG A 72 -3.44 5.95 0.48
C ARG A 72 -2.87 4.53 0.45
N CYS A 73 -2.22 4.10 1.53
CA CYS A 73 -1.72 2.73 1.63
C CYS A 73 -2.86 1.72 1.77
N MET A 74 -3.85 2.05 2.61
CA MET A 74 -4.98 1.17 2.90
C MET A 74 -5.82 0.91 1.65
N VAL A 75 -6.24 1.94 0.91
CA VAL A 75 -7.11 1.74 -0.26
C VAL A 75 -6.44 0.92 -1.36
N GLN A 76 -5.11 1.05 -1.54
CA GLN A 76 -4.38 0.19 -2.47
C GLN A 76 -4.38 -1.28 -2.03
N MET A 77 -4.15 -1.52 -0.74
CA MET A 77 -4.15 -2.87 -0.20
C MET A 77 -5.54 -3.51 -0.29
N LEU A 78 -6.60 -2.75 -0.01
CA LEU A 78 -7.98 -3.24 -0.12
C LEU A 78 -8.34 -3.55 -1.58
N ASN A 79 -7.99 -2.68 -2.52
CA ASN A 79 -8.21 -2.91 -3.95
C ASN A 79 -7.47 -4.16 -4.44
N GLU A 80 -6.22 -4.37 -4.02
CA GLU A 80 -5.45 -5.56 -4.40
C GLU A 80 -6.01 -6.84 -3.75
N ALA A 81 -6.52 -6.78 -2.52
CA ALA A 81 -7.21 -7.92 -1.91
C ALA A 81 -8.43 -8.36 -2.73
N VAL A 82 -9.22 -7.40 -3.23
CA VAL A 82 -10.37 -7.70 -4.10
C VAL A 82 -9.91 -8.22 -5.46
N ARG A 83 -8.81 -7.71 -6.03
CA ARG A 83 -8.22 -8.29 -7.25
C ARG A 83 -7.82 -9.75 -7.08
N CYS A 84 -7.24 -10.09 -5.93
CA CYS A 84 -6.89 -11.48 -5.63
C CYS A 84 -8.13 -12.39 -5.61
N LEU A 85 -9.27 -11.90 -5.19
CA LEU A 85 -10.54 -12.62 -5.26
C LEU A 85 -11.07 -12.66 -6.71
N GLU A 86 -11.05 -11.54 -7.42
CA GLU A 86 -11.47 -11.43 -8.82
C GLU A 86 -10.67 -12.36 -9.75
N GLU A 87 -9.36 -12.43 -9.53
CA GLU A 87 -8.43 -13.26 -10.31
C GLU A 87 -8.40 -14.74 -9.85
N GLY A 88 -9.19 -15.11 -8.82
CA GLY A 88 -9.26 -16.48 -8.31
C GLY A 88 -8.00 -16.95 -7.56
N ILE A 89 -7.15 -16.01 -7.11
CA ILE A 89 -5.96 -16.32 -6.28
C ILE A 89 -6.38 -16.77 -4.89
N ILE A 90 -7.46 -16.20 -4.36
CA ILE A 90 -8.14 -16.65 -3.15
C ILE A 90 -9.54 -17.13 -3.48
N ALA A 91 -10.03 -18.16 -2.77
CA ALA A 91 -11.29 -18.81 -3.07
C ALA A 91 -12.52 -18.05 -2.55
N SER A 92 -12.36 -17.27 -1.47
CA SER A 92 -13.45 -16.52 -0.84
C SER A 92 -12.96 -15.27 -0.10
N ALA A 93 -13.86 -14.34 0.17
CA ALA A 93 -13.61 -13.18 1.03
C ALA A 93 -13.13 -13.61 2.42
N ARG A 94 -13.72 -14.67 2.98
CA ARG A 94 -13.33 -15.24 4.28
C ARG A 94 -11.88 -15.74 4.29
N ASP A 95 -11.46 -16.44 3.24
CA ASP A 95 -10.09 -16.94 3.13
C ASP A 95 -9.11 -15.79 3.00
N GLY A 96 -9.49 -14.74 2.27
CA GLY A 96 -8.72 -13.52 2.16
C GLY A 96 -8.58 -12.77 3.49
N ASP A 97 -9.65 -12.67 4.28
CA ASP A 97 -9.60 -12.05 5.61
C ASP A 97 -8.67 -12.82 6.56
N ILE A 98 -8.82 -14.12 6.62
CA ILE A 98 -7.98 -15.00 7.46
C ILE A 98 -6.52 -14.93 6.99
N GLY A 99 -6.30 -15.06 5.68
CA GLY A 99 -4.96 -14.99 5.08
C GLY A 99 -4.26 -13.66 5.33
N ALA A 100 -4.98 -12.54 5.25
CA ALA A 100 -4.41 -11.23 5.51
C ALA A 100 -4.06 -11.03 6.99
N ILE A 101 -4.93 -11.45 7.92
CA ILE A 101 -4.68 -11.32 9.36
C ILE A 101 -3.44 -12.13 9.75
N PHE A 102 -3.38 -13.40 9.39
CA PHE A 102 -2.31 -14.30 9.84
C PHE A 102 -1.06 -14.23 8.95
N GLY A 103 -1.20 -13.93 7.65
CA GLY A 103 -0.09 -13.91 6.70
C GLY A 103 0.68 -12.60 6.64
N ILE A 104 -0.01 -11.47 6.66
CA ILE A 104 0.60 -10.15 6.51
C ILE A 104 0.35 -9.18 7.68
N GLY A 105 -0.30 -9.65 8.74
CA GLY A 105 -0.53 -8.86 9.94
C GLY A 105 -1.59 -7.77 9.78
N PHE A 106 -2.60 -7.98 8.94
CA PHE A 106 -3.74 -7.07 8.88
C PHE A 106 -4.38 -6.95 10.28
N PRO A 107 -4.80 -5.74 10.71
CA PRO A 107 -5.34 -5.54 12.04
C PRO A 107 -6.56 -6.44 12.31
N PRO A 108 -6.48 -7.40 13.25
CA PRO A 108 -7.54 -8.39 13.47
C PRO A 108 -8.84 -7.78 13.98
N PHE A 109 -8.77 -6.63 14.65
CA PHE A 109 -9.96 -5.91 15.13
C PHE A 109 -10.79 -5.27 14.01
N LEU A 110 -10.25 -5.18 12.77
CA LEU A 110 -10.97 -4.77 11.57
C LEU A 110 -11.64 -5.95 10.86
N GLY A 111 -11.36 -7.19 11.29
CA GLY A 111 -11.99 -8.41 10.77
C GLY A 111 -11.39 -8.94 9.47
N GLY A 112 -10.37 -8.26 8.92
CA GLY A 112 -9.77 -8.55 7.63
C GLY A 112 -10.15 -7.52 6.55
N PRO A 113 -9.52 -7.57 5.37
CA PRO A 113 -9.73 -6.56 4.32
C PRO A 113 -11.16 -6.50 3.80
N PHE A 114 -11.83 -7.63 3.61
CA PHE A 114 -13.18 -7.69 3.03
C PHE A 114 -14.24 -7.21 4.03
N ARG A 115 -14.15 -7.63 5.30
CA ARG A 115 -15.04 -7.09 6.36
C ARG A 115 -14.80 -5.61 6.57
N TYR A 116 -13.57 -5.18 6.47
CA TYR A 116 -13.25 -3.75 6.58
C TYR A 116 -13.83 -2.96 5.40
N ILE A 117 -13.77 -3.48 4.16
CA ILE A 117 -14.42 -2.86 3.00
C ILE A 117 -15.93 -2.71 3.24
N ASP A 118 -16.60 -3.76 3.71
CA ASP A 118 -18.04 -3.71 4.01
C ASP A 118 -18.36 -2.65 5.07
N SER A 119 -17.50 -2.51 6.09
CA SER A 119 -17.68 -1.48 7.13
C SER A 119 -17.48 -0.05 6.61
N LEU A 120 -16.64 0.15 5.61
CA LEU A 120 -16.44 1.44 4.93
C LEU A 120 -17.55 1.74 3.93
N GLY A 121 -18.13 0.70 3.34
CA GLY A 121 -19.02 0.76 2.18
C GLY A 121 -18.25 0.75 0.86
N ILE A 122 -18.62 -0.17 -0.02
CA ILE A 122 -17.95 -0.36 -1.32
C ILE A 122 -17.98 0.90 -2.19
N THR A 123 -19.12 1.58 -2.24
CA THR A 123 -19.27 2.84 -3.00
C THR A 123 -18.29 3.92 -2.49
N ALA A 124 -18.10 4.03 -1.18
CA ALA A 124 -17.16 4.98 -0.59
C ALA A 124 -15.70 4.62 -0.94
N LEU A 125 -15.34 3.35 -0.88
CA LEU A 125 -14.01 2.87 -1.29
C LEU A 125 -13.75 3.16 -2.78
N VAL A 126 -14.71 2.90 -3.66
CA VAL A 126 -14.61 3.20 -5.11
C VAL A 126 -14.42 4.69 -5.33
N ALA A 127 -15.16 5.55 -4.62
CA ALA A 127 -15.01 7.00 -4.71
C ALA A 127 -13.60 7.46 -4.28
N ASP A 128 -13.07 6.90 -3.20
CA ASP A 128 -11.71 7.20 -2.74
C ASP A 128 -10.65 6.73 -3.75
N LEU A 129 -10.77 5.52 -4.29
CA LEU A 129 -9.89 5.01 -5.32
C LEU A 129 -9.89 5.90 -6.57
N ARG A 130 -11.06 6.30 -7.06
CA ARG A 130 -11.21 7.22 -8.21
C ARG A 130 -10.56 8.58 -7.95
N ARG A 131 -10.74 9.13 -6.75
CA ARG A 131 -10.09 10.38 -6.35
C ARG A 131 -8.57 10.25 -6.36
N TYR A 132 -8.03 9.16 -5.85
CA TYR A 132 -6.59 8.90 -5.87
C TYR A 132 -6.06 8.56 -7.26
N GLU A 133 -6.84 7.88 -8.09
CA GLU A 133 -6.49 7.64 -9.50
C GLU A 133 -6.27 8.95 -10.26
N GLN A 134 -7.17 9.92 -10.08
CA GLN A 134 -7.04 11.26 -10.69
C GLN A 134 -5.81 12.03 -10.21
N GLN A 135 -5.42 11.86 -8.94
CA GLN A 135 -4.29 12.57 -8.34
C GLN A 135 -2.94 11.88 -8.55
N PHE A 136 -2.91 10.56 -8.58
CA PHE A 136 -1.68 9.76 -8.47
C PHE A 136 -1.55 8.69 -9.55
N GLY A 137 -2.50 8.60 -10.46
CA GLY A 137 -2.45 7.73 -11.64
C GLY A 137 -3.05 6.34 -11.45
N ALA A 138 -2.91 5.53 -12.49
CA ALA A 138 -3.59 4.24 -12.70
C ALA A 138 -3.36 3.18 -11.61
N ARG A 139 -2.38 3.35 -10.75
CA ARG A 139 -2.15 2.46 -9.60
C ARG A 139 -3.37 2.36 -8.66
N PHE A 140 -4.21 3.39 -8.66
CA PHE A 140 -5.42 3.47 -7.85
C PHE A 140 -6.70 3.11 -8.61
N THR A 141 -6.59 2.65 -9.86
CA THR A 141 -7.78 2.24 -10.63
C THR A 141 -8.54 1.14 -9.88
N PRO A 142 -9.83 1.36 -9.55
CA PRO A 142 -10.64 0.33 -8.91
C PRO A 142 -10.71 -0.93 -9.78
N CYS A 143 -10.66 -2.12 -9.17
CA CYS A 143 -10.87 -3.37 -9.88
C CYS A 143 -12.34 -3.50 -10.33
N ASN A 144 -12.58 -4.35 -11.37
CA ASN A 144 -13.91 -4.48 -11.96
C ASN A 144 -14.93 -5.04 -10.97
N MET A 145 -14.52 -5.96 -10.11
CA MET A 145 -15.40 -6.52 -9.07
C MET A 145 -15.91 -5.42 -8.12
N LEU A 146 -15.06 -4.50 -7.66
CA LEU A 146 -15.50 -3.36 -6.83
C LEU A 146 -16.47 -2.45 -7.56
N LEU A 147 -16.23 -2.17 -8.85
CA LEU A 147 -17.11 -1.35 -9.67
C LEU A 147 -18.50 -1.98 -9.80
N SER A 148 -18.56 -3.27 -10.18
CA SER A 148 -19.80 -4.02 -10.31
C SER A 148 -20.56 -4.09 -8.98
N MET A 149 -19.87 -4.40 -7.88
CA MET A 149 -20.49 -4.47 -6.56
C MET A 149 -21.03 -3.11 -6.08
N ALA A 150 -20.33 -2.02 -6.40
CA ALA A 150 -20.81 -0.66 -6.09
C ALA A 150 -22.09 -0.29 -6.85
N GLU A 151 -22.17 -0.67 -8.15
CA GLU A 151 -23.34 -0.45 -9.00
C GLU A 151 -24.54 -1.29 -8.55
N GLU A 152 -24.29 -2.52 -8.12
CA GLU A 152 -25.32 -3.47 -7.69
C GLU A 152 -25.71 -3.32 -6.20
N GLY A 153 -25.00 -2.49 -5.45
CA GLY A 153 -25.24 -2.30 -4.01
C GLY A 153 -24.94 -3.55 -3.18
N ARG A 154 -23.97 -4.37 -3.60
CA ARG A 154 -23.57 -5.63 -2.93
C ARG A 154 -22.51 -5.40 -1.86
N SER A 155 -22.40 -6.36 -0.95
CA SER A 155 -21.33 -6.49 0.03
C SER A 155 -20.65 -7.86 -0.09
N PHE A 156 -19.56 -8.08 0.64
CA PHE A 156 -18.88 -9.38 0.69
C PHE A 156 -19.52 -10.35 1.69
N TYR A 157 -20.23 -9.81 2.68
CA TYR A 157 -20.92 -10.55 3.74
C TYR A 157 -22.37 -10.09 3.92
#